data_67de66ccf4c6c3a92a0449b27994a066
#
_entry.id   67de66ccf4c6c3a92a0449b27994a066
#
_cell.length_a   1.000
_cell.length_b   1.000
_cell.length_c   1.000
_cell.angle_alpha   90.00
_cell.angle_beta   90.00
_cell.angle_gamma   90.00
#
_symmetry.space_group_name_H-M   'P 1'
#
loop_
_entity.id
_entity.type
_entity.pdbx_description
1 polymer ?
#
loop_
_entity_poly.entity_id
_entity_poly.type
_entity_poly.pdbx_seq_one_letter_code
_entity_poly.pdbx_strand_id
1 'polypeptide(L)'
;LVALVLLLAAAPPAGAHQIDTSYLTVIVRPDTLRLVLVIDESILLRGFQFDRNNDRTLWREEMLAGVPEVFDYAASHMTLQADGQMLPLERVSGNVQPDNDGNMYISVLWHCPLRQPIVDLGIGTSFADRFGTDHKVLVKVLRQDQPMVQAVLNADTTVQPFHVGEPSQGVLDQIERWFR
;
A
#
# COMPACT_ATOMS: atom_id res chain seq x y z
N LEU A 1 47.82 -10.19 -10.73
CA LEU A 1 46.71 -10.80 -9.98
C LEU A 1 46.42 -10.05 -8.68
N VAL A 2 47.45 -9.63 -7.92
CA VAL A 2 47.29 -8.90 -6.63
C VAL A 2 46.63 -7.52 -6.82
N ALA A 3 46.93 -6.79 -7.90
CA ALA A 3 46.33 -5.48 -8.21
C ALA A 3 44.83 -5.55 -8.51
N LEU A 4 44.35 -6.66 -9.08
CA LEU A 4 42.90 -6.86 -9.39
C LEU A 4 42.08 -7.12 -8.13
N VAL A 5 42.64 -7.79 -7.13
CA VAL A 5 41.99 -8.07 -5.85
C VAL A 5 41.84 -6.80 -4.99
N LEU A 6 42.82 -5.89 -5.08
CA LEU A 6 42.77 -4.60 -4.37
C LEU A 6 41.70 -3.63 -4.94
N LEU A 7 41.41 -3.71 -6.25
CA LEU A 7 40.35 -2.88 -6.85
C LEU A 7 38.94 -3.32 -6.44
N LEU A 8 38.75 -4.61 -6.17
CA LEU A 8 37.44 -5.14 -5.70
C LEU A 8 37.16 -4.80 -4.22
N ALA A 9 38.21 -4.59 -3.42
CA ALA A 9 38.04 -4.23 -2.01
C ALA A 9 37.71 -2.73 -1.78
N ALA A 10 37.87 -1.89 -2.82
CA ALA A 10 37.62 -0.45 -2.74
C ALA A 10 36.21 -0.05 -3.30
N ALA A 11 35.38 -1.01 -3.73
CA ALA A 11 34.03 -0.69 -4.11
C ALA A 11 33.26 -0.23 -2.86
N PRO A 12 32.73 1.01 -2.82
CA PRO A 12 31.88 1.41 -1.72
C PRO A 12 30.70 0.42 -1.65
N PRO A 13 30.20 0.09 -0.45
CA PRO A 13 28.98 -0.69 -0.34
C PRO A 13 27.93 0.02 -1.18
N ALA A 14 27.40 -0.67 -2.20
CA ALA A 14 26.26 -0.19 -2.94
C ALA A 14 25.13 -0.11 -1.89
N GLY A 15 24.88 1.09 -1.39
CA GLY A 15 23.73 1.34 -0.53
C GLY A 15 22.53 0.86 -1.31
N ALA A 16 21.92 -0.24 -0.91
CA ALA A 16 20.62 -0.62 -1.42
C ALA A 16 19.71 0.57 -1.08
N HIS A 17 19.35 1.37 -2.08
CA HIS A 17 18.35 2.40 -1.90
C HIS A 17 17.11 1.69 -1.37
N GLN A 18 16.81 1.94 -0.11
CA GLN A 18 15.58 1.46 0.50
C GLN A 18 14.44 1.99 -0.37
N ILE A 19 13.75 1.09 -1.07
CA ILE A 19 12.67 1.48 -1.96
C ILE A 19 11.62 2.12 -1.06
N ASP A 20 11.34 3.39 -1.32
CA ASP A 20 10.34 4.18 -0.61
C ASP A 20 8.95 3.62 -0.94
N THR A 21 8.48 2.66 -0.14
CA THR A 21 7.31 1.85 -0.47
C THR A 21 6.38 1.70 0.72
N SER A 22 5.12 2.12 0.55
CA SER A 22 4.01 1.75 1.43
C SER A 22 3.29 0.51 0.90
N TYR A 23 2.57 -0.17 1.78
CA TYR A 23 1.85 -1.41 1.43
C TYR A 23 0.36 -1.23 1.67
N LEU A 24 -0.45 -1.44 0.64
CA LEU A 24 -1.90 -1.41 0.72
C LEU A 24 -2.47 -2.80 0.46
N THR A 25 -3.11 -3.38 1.45
CA THR A 25 -3.84 -4.64 1.29
C THR A 25 -5.34 -4.37 1.27
N VAL A 26 -6.01 -4.82 0.21
CA VAL A 26 -7.46 -4.74 0.07
C VAL A 26 -8.04 -6.15 0.12
N ILE A 27 -8.92 -6.40 1.08
CA ILE A 27 -9.64 -7.67 1.23
C ILE A 27 -11.06 -7.44 0.73
N VAL A 28 -11.42 -8.13 -0.35
CA VAL A 28 -12.73 -8.04 -0.99
C VAL A 28 -13.63 -9.16 -0.46
N ARG A 29 -14.79 -8.79 0.05
CA ARG A 29 -15.87 -9.68 0.47
C ARG A 29 -17.17 -9.25 -0.22
N PRO A 30 -18.21 -10.10 -0.26
CA PRO A 30 -19.46 -9.76 -0.96
C PRO A 30 -20.16 -8.50 -0.47
N ASP A 31 -20.03 -8.17 0.80
CA ASP A 31 -20.72 -7.08 1.50
C ASP A 31 -19.79 -5.98 1.99
N THR A 32 -18.48 -6.13 1.82
CA THR A 32 -17.51 -5.18 2.40
C THR A 32 -16.13 -5.24 1.76
N LEU A 33 -15.44 -4.09 1.76
CA LEU A 33 -14.01 -4.03 1.58
C LEU A 33 -13.33 -3.69 2.91
N ARG A 34 -12.19 -4.30 3.16
CA ARG A 34 -11.27 -3.91 4.24
C ARG A 34 -9.96 -3.48 3.62
N LEU A 35 -9.48 -2.30 4.01
CA LEU A 35 -8.22 -1.74 3.52
C LEU A 35 -7.26 -1.60 4.69
N VAL A 36 -6.05 -2.14 4.53
CA VAL A 36 -4.95 -1.97 5.48
C VAL A 36 -3.81 -1.28 4.76
N LEU A 37 -3.50 -0.06 5.16
CA LEU A 37 -2.31 0.67 4.71
C LEU A 37 -1.24 0.55 5.79
N VAL A 38 -0.03 0.16 5.37
CA VAL A 38 1.15 0.05 6.23
C VAL A 38 2.21 1.02 5.73
N ILE A 39 2.75 1.83 6.64
CA ILE A 39 3.78 2.84 6.36
C ILE A 39 4.92 2.65 7.37
N ASP A 40 6.13 2.47 6.86
CA ASP A 40 7.31 2.26 7.67
C ASP A 40 7.77 3.55 8.38
N GLU A 41 8.45 3.39 9.52
CA GLU A 41 9.04 4.47 10.31
C GLU A 41 9.87 5.45 9.47
N SER A 42 10.69 4.95 8.57
CA SER A 42 11.56 5.77 7.73
C SER A 42 10.79 6.70 6.78
N ILE A 43 9.62 6.27 6.30
CA ILE A 43 8.71 7.07 5.48
C ILE A 43 7.98 8.09 6.35
N LEU A 44 7.52 7.64 7.52
CA LEU A 44 6.82 8.51 8.47
C LEU A 44 7.73 9.64 8.97
N LEU A 45 9.00 9.35 9.27
CA LEU A 45 9.97 10.34 9.73
C LEU A 45 10.22 11.45 8.69
N ARG A 46 10.17 11.12 7.40
CA ARG A 46 10.33 12.08 6.31
C ARG A 46 9.05 12.83 5.96
N GLY A 47 7.92 12.11 5.99
CA GLY A 47 6.64 12.64 5.54
C GLY A 47 5.83 13.37 6.59
N PHE A 48 6.10 13.16 7.88
CA PHE A 48 5.33 13.71 9.00
C PHE A 48 6.24 14.33 10.05
N GLN A 49 5.69 15.23 10.87
CA GLN A 49 6.41 15.87 11.98
C GLN A 49 6.12 15.13 13.30
N PHE A 50 6.37 13.81 13.32
CA PHE A 50 6.09 12.99 14.50
C PHE A 50 7.26 12.99 15.50
N ASP A 51 8.49 13.18 15.03
CA ASP A 51 9.71 13.33 15.87
C ASP A 51 9.66 14.67 16.63
N ARG A 52 9.03 14.65 17.81
CA ARG A 52 8.80 15.85 18.63
C ARG A 52 10.04 16.31 19.39
N ASN A 53 10.93 15.38 19.72
CA ASN A 53 12.16 15.66 20.46
C ASN A 53 13.37 15.94 19.54
N ASN A 54 13.18 15.78 18.21
CA ASN A 54 14.21 15.97 17.17
C ASN A 54 15.45 15.07 17.35
N ASP A 55 15.27 13.85 17.86
CA ASP A 55 16.35 12.88 18.01
C ASP A 55 16.54 11.99 16.77
N ARG A 56 15.72 12.18 15.72
CA ARG A 56 15.68 11.44 14.46
C ARG A 56 15.29 9.97 14.60
N THR A 57 14.59 9.67 15.68
CA THR A 57 14.03 8.34 15.94
C THR A 57 12.54 8.52 16.24
N LEU A 58 11.68 7.70 15.65
CA LEU A 58 10.26 7.73 15.99
C LEU A 58 9.97 6.70 17.08
N TRP A 59 9.78 7.19 18.28
CA TRP A 59 9.36 6.35 19.39
C TRP A 59 7.91 5.89 19.21
N ARG A 60 7.60 4.74 19.77
CA ARG A 60 6.25 4.14 19.67
C ARG A 60 5.14 5.11 20.09
N GLU A 61 5.38 5.89 21.14
CA GLU A 61 4.43 6.88 21.66
C GLU A 61 4.21 8.02 20.67
N GLU A 62 5.24 8.49 19.98
CA GLU A 62 5.16 9.53 18.95
C GLU A 62 4.41 9.01 17.73
N MET A 63 4.70 7.79 17.31
CA MET A 63 3.97 7.15 16.22
C MET A 63 2.49 6.95 16.56
N LEU A 64 2.17 6.48 17.78
CA LEU A 64 0.77 6.33 18.23
C LEU A 64 0.03 7.66 18.23
N ALA A 65 0.68 8.74 18.68
CA ALA A 65 0.11 10.08 18.63
C ALA A 65 -0.12 10.59 17.19
N GLY A 66 0.67 10.10 16.22
CA GLY A 66 0.57 10.43 14.80
C GLY A 66 -0.49 9.62 14.01
N VAL A 67 -1.00 8.52 14.56
CA VAL A 67 -1.98 7.66 13.88
C VAL A 67 -3.19 8.43 13.31
N PRO A 68 -3.82 9.37 14.04
CA PRO A 68 -4.94 10.15 13.50
C PRO A 68 -4.56 10.95 12.25
N GLU A 69 -3.36 11.55 12.23
CA GLU A 69 -2.88 12.32 11.07
C GLU A 69 -2.64 11.43 9.86
N VAL A 70 -2.11 10.21 10.06
CA VAL A 70 -1.96 9.23 8.98
C VAL A 70 -3.32 8.85 8.39
N PHE A 71 -4.35 8.66 9.23
CA PHE A 71 -5.71 8.41 8.76
C PHE A 71 -6.24 9.54 7.91
N ASP A 72 -6.12 10.79 8.38
CA ASP A 72 -6.63 11.97 7.69
C ASP A 72 -5.93 12.18 6.37
N TYR A 73 -4.60 12.06 6.37
CA TYR A 73 -3.80 12.18 5.17
C TYR A 73 -4.18 11.11 4.15
N ALA A 74 -4.12 9.83 4.53
CA ALA A 74 -4.41 8.74 3.61
C ALA A 74 -5.84 8.79 3.06
N ALA A 75 -6.85 9.09 3.91
CA ALA A 75 -8.23 9.22 3.46
C ALA A 75 -8.45 10.35 2.45
N SER A 76 -7.68 11.45 2.56
CA SER A 76 -7.77 12.58 1.62
C SER A 76 -6.96 12.37 0.33
N HIS A 77 -5.97 11.44 0.34
CA HIS A 77 -5.05 11.21 -0.76
C HIS A 77 -5.18 9.83 -1.43
N MET A 78 -6.14 9.02 -0.98
CA MET A 78 -6.51 7.77 -1.64
C MET A 78 -7.88 7.89 -2.30
N THR A 79 -7.97 7.38 -3.52
CA THR A 79 -9.22 7.20 -4.24
C THR A 79 -9.57 5.72 -4.25
N LEU A 80 -10.79 5.38 -3.80
CA LEU A 80 -11.33 4.03 -3.87
C LEU A 80 -12.66 4.07 -4.62
N GLN A 81 -12.79 3.21 -5.62
CA GLN A 81 -14.00 3.10 -6.44
C GLN A 81 -14.45 1.65 -6.54
N ALA A 82 -15.75 1.42 -6.51
CA ALA A 82 -16.39 0.14 -6.85
C ALA A 82 -17.29 0.36 -8.04
N ASP A 83 -17.05 -0.38 -9.13
CA ASP A 83 -17.82 -0.26 -10.38
C ASP A 83 -17.97 1.20 -10.85
N GLY A 84 -16.88 1.98 -10.72
CA GLY A 84 -16.80 3.39 -11.08
C GLY A 84 -17.41 4.38 -10.06
N GLN A 85 -17.98 3.90 -8.95
CA GLN A 85 -18.54 4.76 -7.89
C GLN A 85 -17.56 4.91 -6.73
N MET A 86 -17.39 6.15 -6.26
CA MET A 86 -16.56 6.44 -5.09
C MET A 86 -17.11 5.76 -3.84
N LEU A 87 -16.22 5.13 -3.08
CA LEU A 87 -16.56 4.51 -1.80
C LEU A 87 -16.06 5.36 -0.63
N PRO A 88 -16.85 5.48 0.44
CA PRO A 88 -16.39 6.13 1.67
C PRO A 88 -15.43 5.22 2.42
N LEU A 89 -14.40 5.82 3.03
CA LEU A 89 -13.45 5.16 3.91
C LEU A 89 -13.89 5.38 5.37
N GLU A 90 -14.45 4.36 5.99
CA GLU A 90 -14.82 4.39 7.41
C GLU A 90 -13.63 3.93 8.26
N ARG A 91 -13.16 4.77 9.20
CA ARG A 91 -12.06 4.43 10.09
C ARG A 91 -12.44 3.31 11.05
N VAL A 92 -11.54 2.34 11.21
CA VAL A 92 -11.73 1.25 12.16
C VAL A 92 -10.69 1.30 13.26
N SER A 93 -9.41 1.17 12.93
CA SER A 93 -8.32 1.13 13.90
C SER A 93 -6.99 1.50 13.28
N GLY A 94 -6.12 2.11 14.08
CA GLY A 94 -4.70 2.28 13.75
C GLY A 94 -3.84 1.67 14.84
N ASN A 95 -2.71 1.11 14.44
CA ASN A 95 -1.79 0.43 15.34
C ASN A 95 -0.33 0.70 14.97
N VAL A 96 0.54 0.60 15.96
CA VAL A 96 2.00 0.69 15.83
C VAL A 96 2.61 -0.60 16.32
N GLN A 97 3.37 -1.25 15.45
CA GLN A 97 3.98 -2.54 15.80
C GLN A 97 5.30 -2.72 15.05
N PRO A 98 6.22 -3.56 15.58
CA PRO A 98 7.45 -3.90 14.88
C PRO A 98 7.19 -4.92 13.76
N ASP A 99 8.04 -4.87 12.74
CA ASP A 99 8.19 -5.96 11.78
C ASP A 99 9.11 -7.07 12.34
N ASN A 100 9.44 -8.07 11.50
CA ASN A 100 10.30 -9.18 11.91
C ASN A 100 11.74 -8.76 12.19
N ASP A 101 12.18 -7.63 11.65
CA ASP A 101 13.53 -7.08 11.79
C ASP A 101 13.60 -6.03 12.93
N GLY A 102 12.46 -5.73 13.54
CA GLY A 102 12.33 -4.78 14.65
C GLY A 102 12.06 -3.34 14.22
N ASN A 103 11.93 -3.06 12.90
CA ASN A 103 11.56 -1.73 12.42
C ASN A 103 10.10 -1.47 12.74
N MET A 104 9.80 -0.26 13.20
CA MET A 104 8.43 0.11 13.55
C MET A 104 7.64 0.55 12.32
N TYR A 105 6.34 0.27 12.31
CA TYR A 105 5.43 0.78 11.29
C TYR A 105 4.08 1.16 11.88
N ILE A 106 3.39 2.07 11.19
CA ILE A 106 1.96 2.35 11.43
C ILE A 106 1.15 1.51 10.43
N SER A 107 0.14 0.83 10.95
CA SER A 107 -0.92 0.23 10.14
C SER A 107 -2.25 0.91 10.44
N VAL A 108 -2.98 1.29 9.40
CA VAL A 108 -4.32 1.88 9.51
C VAL A 108 -5.32 1.04 8.73
N LEU A 109 -6.48 0.78 9.34
CA LEU A 109 -7.55 -0.05 8.81
C LEU A 109 -8.79 0.78 8.54
N TRP A 110 -9.31 0.68 7.33
CA TRP A 110 -10.62 1.18 6.95
C TRP A 110 -11.58 0.03 6.60
N HIS A 111 -12.83 0.34 6.73
CA HIS A 111 -13.97 -0.47 6.31
C HIS A 111 -14.79 0.31 5.29
N CYS A 112 -15.25 -0.37 4.24
CA CYS A 112 -16.13 0.20 3.24
C CYS A 112 -17.29 -0.76 3.02
N PRO A 113 -18.48 -0.47 3.53
CA PRO A 113 -19.63 -1.30 3.30
C PRO A 113 -20.03 -1.27 1.81
N LEU A 114 -20.36 -2.43 1.27
CA LEU A 114 -20.84 -2.59 -0.09
C LEU A 114 -22.35 -2.89 -0.07
N ARG A 115 -23.07 -2.27 -0.98
CA ARG A 115 -24.51 -2.56 -1.16
C ARG A 115 -24.76 -3.84 -1.95
N GLN A 116 -23.80 -4.23 -2.75
CA GLN A 116 -23.81 -5.43 -3.60
C GLN A 116 -22.37 -5.88 -3.88
N PRO A 117 -22.16 -7.12 -4.30
CA PRO A 117 -20.85 -7.57 -4.77
C PRO A 117 -20.38 -6.70 -5.95
N ILE A 118 -19.09 -6.40 -5.98
CA ILE A 118 -18.45 -5.56 -6.99
C ILE A 118 -17.72 -6.41 -8.04
N VAL A 119 -17.63 -5.87 -9.25
CA VAL A 119 -16.89 -6.48 -10.36
C VAL A 119 -15.54 -5.81 -10.55
N ASP A 120 -15.51 -4.49 -10.52
CA ASP A 120 -14.30 -3.71 -10.71
C ASP A 120 -14.00 -2.85 -9.50
N LEU A 121 -12.75 -2.91 -9.05
CA LEU A 121 -12.18 -2.09 -7.99
C LEU A 121 -11.18 -1.11 -8.59
N GLY A 122 -11.37 0.18 -8.38
CA GLY A 122 -10.42 1.22 -8.76
C GLY A 122 -9.68 1.75 -7.53
N ILE A 123 -8.35 1.85 -7.61
CA ILE A 123 -7.50 2.40 -6.54
C ILE A 123 -6.61 3.47 -7.13
N GLY A 124 -6.62 4.66 -6.53
CA GLY A 124 -5.74 5.78 -6.87
C GLY A 124 -5.05 6.33 -5.63
N THR A 125 -3.93 7.02 -5.86
CA THR A 125 -3.13 7.67 -4.82
C THR A 125 -2.64 9.03 -5.28
N SER A 126 -2.45 9.97 -4.34
CA SER A 126 -1.82 11.28 -4.56
C SER A 126 -0.85 11.58 -3.40
N PHE A 127 0.17 10.74 -3.23
CA PHE A 127 1.10 10.77 -2.09
C PHE A 127 2.39 11.54 -2.35
N ALA A 128 2.62 12.03 -3.58
CA ALA A 128 3.88 12.66 -3.97
C ALA A 128 4.19 13.96 -3.21
N ASP A 129 3.17 14.69 -2.80
CA ASP A 129 3.29 15.93 -2.04
C ASP A 129 4.02 15.72 -0.70
N ARG A 130 3.82 14.58 -0.07
CA ARG A 130 4.37 14.26 1.26
C ARG A 130 5.53 13.27 1.19
N PHE A 131 5.44 12.26 0.35
CA PHE A 131 6.44 11.18 0.30
C PHE A 131 7.41 11.30 -0.88
N GLY A 132 7.18 12.24 -1.81
CA GLY A 132 8.00 12.41 -3.01
C GLY A 132 7.53 11.55 -4.18
N THR A 133 7.96 11.93 -5.39
CA THR A 133 7.52 11.31 -6.65
C THR A 133 8.02 9.87 -6.84
N ASP A 134 9.10 9.50 -6.17
CA ASP A 134 9.70 8.17 -6.27
C ASP A 134 9.01 7.13 -5.36
N HIS A 135 8.14 7.61 -4.45
CA HIS A 135 7.37 6.75 -3.56
C HIS A 135 6.47 5.78 -4.35
N LYS A 136 6.40 4.54 -3.86
CA LYS A 136 5.57 3.48 -4.44
C LYS A 136 4.56 2.98 -3.42
N VAL A 137 3.41 2.53 -3.92
CA VAL A 137 2.44 1.81 -3.11
C VAL A 137 2.26 0.41 -3.69
N LEU A 138 2.73 -0.60 -2.95
CA LEU A 138 2.51 -2.00 -3.32
C LEU A 138 1.10 -2.41 -2.90
N VAL A 139 0.23 -2.58 -3.86
CA VAL A 139 -1.16 -2.99 -3.64
C VAL A 139 -1.29 -4.50 -3.75
N LYS A 140 -1.96 -5.11 -2.78
CA LYS A 140 -2.40 -6.50 -2.78
C LYS A 140 -3.91 -6.54 -2.68
N VAL A 141 -4.56 -7.15 -3.65
CA VAL A 141 -6.01 -7.38 -3.62
C VAL A 141 -6.25 -8.86 -3.37
N LEU A 142 -6.93 -9.15 -2.26
CA LEU A 142 -7.25 -10.49 -1.79
C LEU A 142 -8.75 -10.71 -1.91
N ARG A 143 -9.15 -11.80 -2.54
CA ARG A 143 -10.54 -12.27 -2.58
C ARG A 143 -10.58 -13.74 -2.16
N GLN A 144 -11.64 -14.12 -1.48
CA GLN A 144 -11.85 -15.52 -1.10
C GLN A 144 -11.90 -16.40 -2.36
N ASP A 145 -11.18 -17.53 -2.32
CA ASP A 145 -11.14 -18.54 -3.38
C ASP A 145 -10.61 -18.07 -4.74
N GLN A 146 -9.87 -16.94 -4.77
CA GLN A 146 -9.25 -16.43 -5.99
C GLN A 146 -7.76 -16.14 -5.79
N PRO A 147 -6.95 -16.21 -6.84
CA PRO A 147 -5.55 -15.80 -6.78
C PRO A 147 -5.43 -14.33 -6.34
N MET A 148 -4.43 -14.06 -5.50
CA MET A 148 -4.08 -12.70 -5.12
C MET A 148 -3.62 -11.91 -6.34
N VAL A 149 -4.14 -10.69 -6.50
CA VAL A 149 -3.69 -9.73 -7.51
C VAL A 149 -2.76 -8.72 -6.86
N GLN A 150 -1.66 -8.39 -7.53
CA GLN A 150 -0.69 -7.38 -7.05
C GLN A 150 -0.45 -6.34 -8.13
N ALA A 151 -0.23 -5.11 -7.70
CA ALA A 151 0.21 -4.00 -8.55
C ALA A 151 1.11 -3.06 -7.76
N VAL A 152 1.95 -2.31 -8.46
CA VAL A 152 2.72 -1.20 -7.92
C VAL A 152 2.14 0.08 -8.47
N LEU A 153 1.62 0.94 -7.59
CA LEU A 153 1.19 2.28 -7.94
C LEU A 153 2.36 3.24 -7.74
N ASN A 154 2.47 4.24 -8.59
CA ASN A 154 3.33 5.39 -8.34
C ASN A 154 2.70 6.26 -7.25
N ALA A 155 3.49 7.18 -6.67
CA ALA A 155 3.01 8.10 -5.63
C ALA A 155 1.72 8.82 -6.05
N ASP A 156 1.64 9.25 -7.32
CA ASP A 156 0.45 9.83 -7.92
C ASP A 156 -0.09 8.91 -9.03
N THR A 157 -1.04 8.09 -8.67
CA THR A 157 -1.77 7.23 -9.61
C THR A 157 -3.25 7.64 -9.60
N THR A 158 -3.76 8.10 -10.75
CA THR A 158 -5.14 8.60 -10.85
C THR A 158 -6.14 7.54 -10.42
N VAL A 159 -6.21 6.42 -11.13
CA VAL A 159 -6.95 5.21 -10.72
C VAL A 159 -6.40 4.02 -11.49
N GLN A 160 -5.99 2.99 -10.77
CA GLN A 160 -5.62 1.68 -11.33
C GLN A 160 -6.80 0.72 -11.16
N PRO A 161 -7.34 0.15 -12.25
CA PRO A 161 -8.44 -0.82 -12.16
C PRO A 161 -7.93 -2.21 -11.78
N PHE A 162 -8.71 -2.93 -10.97
CA PHE A 162 -8.55 -4.33 -10.60
C PHE A 162 -9.88 -5.05 -10.84
N HIS A 163 -9.88 -6.06 -11.69
CA HIS A 163 -11.05 -6.90 -11.89
C HIS A 163 -11.15 -7.89 -10.72
N VAL A 164 -12.21 -7.76 -9.93
CA VAL A 164 -12.44 -8.58 -8.72
C VAL A 164 -13.74 -9.38 -8.78
N GLY A 165 -14.52 -9.21 -9.85
CA GLY A 165 -15.73 -9.99 -10.14
C GLY A 165 -15.40 -11.42 -10.58
N GLU A 166 -16.43 -12.26 -10.69
CA GLU A 166 -16.28 -13.52 -11.41
C GLU A 166 -16.03 -13.23 -12.87
N PRO A 167 -15.14 -14.00 -13.57
CA PRO A 167 -14.97 -13.82 -15.00
C PRO A 167 -16.33 -13.99 -15.68
N SER A 168 -16.71 -13.02 -16.53
CA SER A 168 -17.94 -13.12 -17.29
C SER A 168 -17.97 -14.43 -18.08
N GLN A 169 -19.13 -15.06 -18.22
CA GLN A 169 -19.25 -16.31 -18.99
C GLN A 169 -18.59 -16.22 -20.36
N GLY A 170 -18.63 -15.05 -21.01
CA GLY A 170 -17.95 -14.82 -22.28
C GLY A 170 -16.42 -14.98 -22.24
N VAL A 171 -15.76 -14.69 -21.09
CA VAL A 171 -14.33 -14.92 -20.90
C VAL A 171 -14.07 -16.41 -20.68
N LEU A 172 -14.91 -17.10 -19.92
CA LEU A 172 -14.82 -18.56 -19.73
C LEU A 172 -15.00 -19.30 -21.05
N ASP A 173 -15.98 -18.91 -21.88
CA ASP A 173 -16.21 -19.45 -23.22
C ASP A 173 -15.01 -19.19 -24.16
N GLN A 174 -14.30 -18.09 -23.99
CA GLN A 174 -13.10 -17.77 -24.77
C GLN A 174 -11.91 -18.62 -24.33
N ILE A 175 -11.74 -18.83 -23.05
CA ILE A 175 -10.70 -19.72 -22.47
C ILE A 175 -10.98 -21.18 -22.92
N GLU A 176 -12.21 -21.67 -22.82
CA GLU A 176 -12.55 -23.03 -23.28
C GLU A 176 -12.33 -23.24 -24.78
N ARG A 177 -12.48 -22.22 -25.61
CA ARG A 177 -12.16 -22.30 -27.07
C ARG A 177 -10.66 -22.43 -27.34
N TRP A 178 -9.77 -21.99 -26.44
CA TRP A 178 -8.33 -22.14 -26.61
C TRP A 178 -7.82 -23.53 -26.26
N PHE A 179 -8.60 -24.32 -25.53
CA PHE A 179 -8.24 -25.68 -25.12
C PHE A 179 -8.99 -26.79 -25.88
N ARG A 180 -9.77 -26.43 -26.89
CA ARG A 180 -10.35 -27.38 -27.86
C ARG A 180 -9.59 -27.34 -29.19
#